data_332d2792a370f3ac08df4e762d7959b2
#
_entry.id   332d2792a370f3ac08df4e762d7959b2
#
_cell.length_a   1.000
_cell.length_b   1.000
_cell.length_c   1.000
_cell.angle_alpha   90.00
_cell.angle_beta   90.00
_cell.angle_gamma   90.00
#
_symmetry.space_group_name_H-M   'P 1'
#
loop_
_entity.id
_entity.type
_entity.pdbx_description
1 polymer ?
#
loop_
_entity_poly.entity_id
_entity_poly.type
_entity_poly.pdbx_seq_one_letter_code
_entity_poly.pdbx_strand_id
1 'polypeptide(L)'
;MSIDLGSEWMKIAIVSPGVPMEIILNTDSQRKTPLVVAFRDGERFIGDAALTVGVRFPEKTFTHFLDLVGKSSLKSVAAQKYKERFPYHNLVETENGQLAFVLKDNGQEVQYTPEELLSMLLSKARTFAEVASASSSQSGQAQIITDCVLTVPPYFSQAERRALKDAANLAGLKVLQLLNANTAFALNYGVFRRKDFNSTPTNILLYDMGAGDTVSTIVSFQVVKTKERGFTESNPQLSVKGLFFYNCQCSLTLISVHLNHRRWLRSVFGWL
;
A
#
# COMPACT_ATOMS: atom_id res chain seq x y z
N MET A 1 9.69 -9.90 4.40
CA MET A 1 9.44 -8.45 4.53
C MET A 1 7.96 -8.13 4.42
N SER A 2 7.55 -6.94 4.84
CA SER A 2 6.21 -6.41 4.57
C SER A 2 6.32 -5.08 3.82
N ILE A 3 5.39 -4.84 2.89
CA ILE A 3 5.33 -3.61 2.10
C ILE A 3 3.94 -3.02 2.25
N ASP A 4 3.87 -1.78 2.72
CA ASP A 4 2.66 -0.98 2.75
C ASP A 4 2.59 -0.14 1.48
N LEU A 5 1.58 -0.43 0.65
CA LEU A 5 1.36 0.23 -0.64
C LEU A 5 0.23 1.25 -0.52
N GLY A 6 0.60 2.52 -0.49
CA GLY A 6 -0.35 3.63 -0.61
C GLY A 6 -0.44 4.16 -2.05
N SER A 7 -1.25 5.19 -2.27
CA SER A 7 -1.42 5.80 -3.61
C SER A 7 -0.20 6.61 -4.05
N GLU A 8 0.52 7.25 -3.10
CA GLU A 8 1.71 8.08 -3.39
C GLU A 8 2.99 7.52 -2.79
N TRP A 9 2.90 6.72 -1.73
CA TRP A 9 4.06 6.30 -0.97
C TRP A 9 4.01 4.81 -0.66
N MET A 10 5.17 4.16 -0.69
CA MET A 10 5.35 2.85 -0.09
C MET A 10 6.25 2.93 1.14
N LYS A 11 5.99 2.04 2.12
CA LYS A 11 6.82 1.82 3.29
C LYS A 11 7.18 0.35 3.38
N ILE A 12 8.38 0.07 3.85
CA ILE A 12 8.91 -1.29 3.87
C ILE A 12 9.35 -1.59 5.31
N ALA A 13 9.00 -2.76 5.81
CA ALA A 13 9.51 -3.25 7.09
C ALA A 13 10.06 -4.66 6.94
N ILE A 14 11.10 -4.95 7.70
CA ILE A 14 11.67 -6.29 7.83
C ILE A 14 11.55 -6.77 9.26
N VAL A 15 11.49 -8.08 9.39
CA VAL A 15 11.62 -8.79 10.66
C VAL A 15 12.73 -9.80 10.47
N SER A 16 13.77 -9.71 11.27
CA SER A 16 14.87 -10.66 11.31
C SER A 16 14.99 -11.27 12.72
N PRO A 17 15.39 -12.53 12.85
CA PRO A 17 15.59 -13.14 14.16
C PRO A 17 16.59 -12.34 15.02
N GLY A 18 16.16 -11.97 16.23
CA GLY A 18 17.01 -11.22 17.17
C GLY A 18 17.09 -9.70 16.92
N VAL A 19 16.42 -9.20 15.90
CA VAL A 19 16.36 -7.77 15.59
C VAL A 19 14.92 -7.28 15.73
N PRO A 20 14.67 -6.14 16.40
CA PRO A 20 13.33 -5.55 16.44
C PRO A 20 12.81 -5.28 15.03
N MET A 21 11.49 -5.32 14.85
CA MET A 21 10.86 -4.92 13.61
C MET A 21 11.21 -3.46 13.28
N GLU A 22 11.80 -3.24 12.11
CA GLU A 22 12.23 -1.91 11.68
C GLU A 22 11.60 -1.52 10.35
N ILE A 23 11.29 -0.21 10.23
CA ILE A 23 10.95 0.40 8.94
C ILE A 23 12.25 0.75 8.24
N ILE A 24 12.43 0.20 7.06
CA ILE A 24 13.63 0.36 6.24
C ILE A 24 13.71 1.76 5.66
N LEU A 25 14.90 2.30 5.66
CA LEU A 25 15.21 3.55 4.98
C LEU A 25 15.49 3.30 3.50
N ASN A 26 15.05 4.21 2.65
CA ASN A 26 15.45 4.24 1.25
C ASN A 26 16.86 4.84 1.07
N THR A 27 17.32 5.00 -0.17
CA THR A 27 18.63 5.60 -0.51
C THR A 27 18.79 7.03 0.01
N ASP A 28 17.70 7.76 0.20
CA ASP A 28 17.67 9.12 0.67
C ASP A 28 17.42 9.21 2.18
N SER A 29 17.64 8.09 2.90
CA SER A 29 17.47 7.96 4.36
C SER A 29 16.05 8.29 4.83
N GLN A 30 15.04 8.08 3.96
CA GLN A 30 13.63 8.30 4.28
C GLN A 30 12.92 6.98 4.58
N ARG A 31 11.97 7.00 5.52
CA ARG A 31 11.13 5.84 5.88
C ARG A 31 10.01 5.55 4.91
N LYS A 32 9.78 6.41 3.93
CA LYS A 32 8.78 6.27 2.88
C LYS A 32 9.44 6.55 1.54
N THR A 33 9.03 5.80 0.51
CA THR A 33 9.54 5.95 -0.85
C THR A 33 8.37 6.34 -1.76
N PRO A 34 8.54 7.36 -2.62
CA PRO A 34 7.50 7.72 -3.58
C PRO A 34 7.16 6.55 -4.52
N LEU A 35 5.87 6.35 -4.76
CA LEU A 35 5.37 5.34 -5.70
C LEU A 35 5.40 5.91 -7.12
N VAL A 36 6.60 6.19 -7.61
CA VAL A 36 6.84 6.86 -8.88
C VAL A 36 7.91 6.15 -9.67
N VAL A 37 7.67 5.98 -10.98
CA VAL A 37 8.63 5.45 -11.96
C VAL A 37 8.76 6.45 -13.09
N ALA A 38 9.99 6.77 -13.49
CA ALA A 38 10.27 7.64 -14.62
C ALA A 38 11.27 6.99 -15.55
N PHE A 39 11.17 7.35 -16.84
CA PHE A 39 12.09 6.89 -17.87
C PHE A 39 12.71 8.10 -18.57
N ARG A 40 14.01 8.04 -18.77
CA ARG A 40 14.73 9.09 -19.49
C ARG A 40 16.02 8.54 -20.07
N ASP A 41 16.25 8.81 -21.34
CA ASP A 41 17.48 8.46 -22.06
C ASP A 41 17.85 6.96 -21.98
N GLY A 42 16.82 6.09 -21.96
CA GLY A 42 16.97 4.64 -21.80
C GLY A 42 17.19 4.17 -20.36
N GLU A 43 17.24 5.09 -19.41
CA GLU A 43 17.37 4.77 -17.97
C GLU A 43 16.03 4.82 -17.25
N ARG A 44 15.93 4.03 -16.18
CA ARG A 44 14.77 3.97 -15.32
C ARG A 44 15.09 4.54 -13.92
N PHE A 45 14.26 5.48 -13.52
CA PHE A 45 14.34 6.14 -12.20
C PHE A 45 13.16 5.71 -11.34
N ILE A 46 13.39 5.56 -10.05
CA ILE A 46 12.40 5.08 -9.08
C ILE A 46 12.45 5.95 -7.82
N GLY A 47 11.26 6.25 -7.26
CA GLY A 47 11.14 6.99 -6.01
C GLY A 47 11.52 8.46 -6.17
N ASP A 48 12.35 8.98 -5.27
CA ASP A 48 12.73 10.41 -5.22
C ASP A 48 13.47 10.86 -6.49
N ALA A 49 14.32 9.99 -7.05
CA ALA A 49 14.97 10.26 -8.33
C ALA A 49 13.97 10.42 -9.48
N ALA A 50 12.91 9.58 -9.49
CA ALA A 50 11.84 9.68 -10.48
C ALA A 50 11.01 10.97 -10.31
N LEU A 51 10.74 11.42 -9.09
CA LEU A 51 10.09 12.70 -8.84
C LEU A 51 10.90 13.87 -9.43
N THR A 52 12.22 13.83 -9.28
CA THR A 52 13.11 14.87 -9.82
C THR A 52 13.04 14.92 -11.35
N VAL A 53 13.01 13.76 -12.01
CA VAL A 53 12.82 13.66 -13.47
C VAL A 53 11.45 14.19 -13.87
N GLY A 54 10.41 13.90 -13.09
CA GLY A 54 9.02 14.29 -13.34
C GLY A 54 8.77 15.79 -13.40
N VAL A 55 9.62 16.60 -12.76
CA VAL A 55 9.52 18.08 -12.83
C VAL A 55 9.72 18.59 -14.28
N ARG A 56 10.59 17.92 -15.05
CA ARG A 56 10.93 18.34 -16.41
C ARG A 56 10.25 17.47 -17.48
N PHE A 57 9.97 16.19 -17.16
CA PHE A 57 9.45 15.20 -18.09
C PHE A 57 8.22 14.51 -17.48
N PRO A 58 7.12 15.25 -17.21
CA PRO A 58 5.92 14.67 -16.60
C PRO A 58 5.31 13.57 -17.47
N GLU A 59 5.39 13.66 -18.80
CA GLU A 59 4.89 12.67 -19.74
C GLU A 59 5.64 11.33 -19.70
N LYS A 60 6.85 11.32 -19.13
CA LYS A 60 7.68 10.12 -18.94
C LYS A 60 7.73 9.63 -17.49
N THR A 61 6.90 10.21 -16.61
CA THR A 61 6.92 9.95 -15.17
C THR A 61 5.55 9.49 -14.69
N PHE A 62 5.46 8.24 -14.29
CA PHE A 62 4.23 7.56 -13.92
C PHE A 62 4.05 7.52 -12.40
N THR A 63 2.92 8.03 -11.95
CA THR A 63 2.50 8.06 -10.53
C THR A 63 1.02 7.74 -10.42
N HIS A 64 0.50 7.44 -9.23
CA HIS A 64 -0.93 7.15 -8.97
C HIS A 64 -1.52 6.02 -9.83
N PHE A 65 -0.71 5.15 -10.38
CA PHE A 65 -1.15 4.06 -11.25
C PHE A 65 -1.64 2.82 -10.47
N LEU A 66 -1.54 2.82 -9.13
CA LEU A 66 -1.99 1.69 -8.31
C LEU A 66 -3.49 1.39 -8.53
N ASP A 67 -4.31 2.41 -8.72
CA ASP A 67 -5.74 2.25 -8.99
C ASP A 67 -6.05 1.65 -10.38
N LEU A 68 -5.06 1.61 -11.27
CA LEU A 68 -5.18 1.02 -12.60
C LEU A 68 -4.77 -0.47 -12.62
N VAL A 69 -4.09 -0.95 -11.58
CA VAL A 69 -3.67 -2.35 -11.48
C VAL A 69 -4.90 -3.27 -11.52
N GLY A 70 -4.90 -4.24 -12.42
CA GLY A 70 -6.01 -5.18 -12.63
C GLY A 70 -7.23 -4.60 -13.34
N LYS A 71 -7.13 -3.38 -13.90
CA LYS A 71 -8.17 -2.81 -14.76
C LYS A 71 -7.93 -3.16 -16.21
N SER A 72 -9.01 -3.46 -16.92
CA SER A 72 -8.95 -3.91 -18.33
C SER A 72 -9.58 -2.91 -19.30
N SER A 73 -10.25 -1.87 -18.82
CA SER A 73 -10.96 -0.96 -19.70
C SER A 73 -10.72 0.52 -19.39
N LEU A 74 -10.50 1.29 -20.45
CA LEU A 74 -10.46 2.76 -20.41
C LEU A 74 -11.78 3.39 -19.96
N LYS A 75 -12.88 2.64 -20.04
CA LYS A 75 -14.20 3.08 -19.55
C LYS A 75 -14.34 2.92 -18.04
N SER A 76 -13.39 2.27 -17.38
CA SER A 76 -13.40 2.17 -15.92
C SER A 76 -13.28 3.56 -15.28
N VAL A 77 -13.95 3.76 -14.16
CA VAL A 77 -13.92 5.04 -13.42
C VAL A 77 -12.48 5.42 -13.05
N ALA A 78 -11.67 4.43 -12.66
CA ALA A 78 -10.27 4.67 -12.33
C ALA A 78 -9.46 5.19 -13.53
N ALA A 79 -9.63 4.58 -14.71
CA ALA A 79 -8.93 5.02 -15.92
C ALA A 79 -9.38 6.42 -16.39
N GLN A 80 -10.68 6.72 -16.30
CA GLN A 80 -11.19 8.05 -16.64
C GLN A 80 -10.61 9.12 -15.72
N LYS A 81 -10.67 8.91 -14.41
CA LYS A 81 -10.09 9.80 -13.42
C LYS A 81 -8.58 9.97 -13.61
N TYR A 82 -7.88 8.89 -13.94
CA TYR A 82 -6.44 8.97 -14.23
C TYR A 82 -6.16 9.87 -15.43
N LYS A 83 -6.91 9.72 -16.52
CA LYS A 83 -6.78 10.54 -17.73
C LYS A 83 -7.12 12.02 -17.49
N GLU A 84 -8.10 12.30 -16.66
CA GLU A 84 -8.43 13.67 -16.26
C GLU A 84 -7.29 14.32 -15.46
N ARG A 85 -6.68 13.57 -14.56
CA ARG A 85 -5.59 14.06 -13.71
C ARG A 85 -4.26 14.18 -14.45
N PHE A 86 -4.00 13.25 -15.37
CA PHE A 86 -2.74 13.15 -16.13
C PHE A 86 -3.00 13.10 -17.63
N PRO A 87 -3.51 14.19 -18.24
CA PRO A 87 -3.94 14.21 -19.66
C PRO A 87 -2.78 14.04 -20.64
N TYR A 88 -1.55 14.20 -20.19
CA TYR A 88 -0.34 14.02 -20.99
C TYR A 88 0.13 12.57 -21.06
N HIS A 89 -0.43 11.66 -20.25
CA HIS A 89 -0.14 10.23 -20.36
C HIS A 89 -1.02 9.58 -21.42
N ASN A 90 -0.37 8.85 -22.33
CA ASN A 90 -1.09 8.05 -23.32
C ASN A 90 -1.41 6.67 -22.73
N LEU A 91 -2.63 6.51 -22.22
CA LEU A 91 -3.16 5.26 -21.68
C LEU A 91 -4.04 4.59 -22.73
N VAL A 92 -3.73 3.35 -23.07
CA VAL A 92 -4.40 2.55 -24.12
C VAL A 92 -4.92 1.21 -23.56
N GLU A 93 -5.84 0.59 -24.29
CA GLU A 93 -6.19 -0.81 -24.11
C GLU A 93 -5.34 -1.65 -25.08
N THR A 94 -4.67 -2.67 -24.55
CA THR A 94 -3.88 -3.60 -25.35
C THR A 94 -4.79 -4.66 -25.98
N GLU A 95 -4.29 -5.36 -27.00
CA GLU A 95 -5.00 -6.49 -27.64
C GLU A 95 -5.37 -7.61 -26.63
N ASN A 96 -4.59 -7.74 -25.57
CA ASN A 96 -4.83 -8.71 -24.49
C ASN A 96 -5.87 -8.24 -23.46
N GLY A 97 -6.50 -7.09 -23.68
CA GLY A 97 -7.50 -6.53 -22.78
C GLY A 97 -6.92 -6.00 -21.46
N GLN A 98 -5.69 -5.51 -21.47
CA GLN A 98 -5.03 -4.85 -20.34
C GLN A 98 -4.87 -3.36 -20.63
N LEU A 99 -4.77 -2.55 -19.58
CA LEU A 99 -4.37 -1.15 -19.72
C LEU A 99 -2.84 -1.07 -19.84
N ALA A 100 -2.35 -0.20 -20.72
CA ALA A 100 -0.92 0.08 -20.82
C ALA A 100 -0.68 1.57 -21.09
N PHE A 101 0.42 2.06 -20.55
CA PHE A 101 0.99 3.36 -20.85
C PHE A 101 1.89 3.27 -22.06
N VAL A 102 1.68 4.13 -23.01
CA VAL A 102 2.54 4.23 -24.20
C VAL A 102 3.57 5.33 -23.97
N LEU A 103 4.82 4.93 -23.94
CA LEU A 103 5.97 5.83 -23.77
C LEU A 103 6.74 5.93 -25.09
N LYS A 104 7.03 7.16 -25.51
CA LYS A 104 7.97 7.42 -26.60
C LYS A 104 9.32 7.84 -26.03
N ASP A 105 10.32 6.98 -26.17
CA ASP A 105 11.68 7.26 -25.72
C ASP A 105 12.67 6.93 -26.83
N ASN A 106 13.57 7.88 -27.15
CA ASN A 106 14.61 7.74 -28.19
C ASN A 106 14.06 7.28 -29.56
N GLY A 107 12.85 7.73 -29.92
CA GLY A 107 12.20 7.37 -31.19
C GLY A 107 11.57 5.96 -31.22
N GLN A 108 11.64 5.24 -30.13
CA GLN A 108 10.96 3.96 -29.94
C GLN A 108 9.70 4.14 -29.12
N GLU A 109 8.67 3.38 -29.46
CA GLU A 109 7.43 3.32 -28.69
C GLU A 109 7.44 2.04 -27.87
N VAL A 110 7.35 2.20 -26.54
CA VAL A 110 7.32 1.10 -25.57
C VAL A 110 6.06 1.19 -24.75
N GLN A 111 5.47 0.06 -24.45
CA GLN A 111 4.28 -0.03 -23.61
C GLN A 111 4.63 -0.63 -22.26
N TYR A 112 4.08 -0.04 -21.19
CA TYR A 112 4.20 -0.57 -19.83
C TYR A 112 2.81 -0.69 -19.20
N THR A 113 2.49 -1.87 -18.70
CA THR A 113 1.28 -2.05 -17.90
C THR A 113 1.46 -1.48 -16.49
N PRO A 114 0.38 -1.13 -15.78
CA PRO A 114 0.45 -0.72 -14.38
C PRO A 114 1.14 -1.77 -13.49
N GLU A 115 0.94 -3.05 -13.81
CA GLU A 115 1.56 -4.19 -13.11
C GLU A 115 3.07 -4.21 -13.29
N GLU A 116 3.57 -3.94 -14.49
CA GLU A 116 5.01 -3.86 -14.78
C GLU A 116 5.64 -2.67 -14.06
N LEU A 117 5.01 -1.49 -14.07
CA LEU A 117 5.49 -0.33 -13.31
C LEU A 117 5.54 -0.64 -11.81
N LEU A 118 4.51 -1.32 -11.29
CA LEU A 118 4.48 -1.73 -9.90
C LEU A 118 5.58 -2.75 -9.58
N SER A 119 5.83 -3.71 -10.49
CA SER A 119 6.89 -4.70 -10.31
C SER A 119 8.27 -4.07 -10.19
N MET A 120 8.53 -2.99 -10.93
CA MET A 120 9.78 -2.23 -10.83
C MET A 120 9.98 -1.61 -9.44
N LEU A 121 8.90 -1.04 -8.87
CA LEU A 121 8.91 -0.50 -7.51
C LEU A 121 9.11 -1.59 -6.45
N LEU A 122 8.41 -2.71 -6.60
CA LEU A 122 8.53 -3.86 -5.68
C LEU A 122 9.94 -4.48 -5.73
N SER A 123 10.55 -4.56 -6.92
CA SER A 123 11.93 -4.98 -7.09
C SER A 123 12.90 -4.03 -6.36
N LYS A 124 12.68 -2.72 -6.45
CA LYS A 124 13.47 -1.72 -5.71
C LYS A 124 13.26 -1.85 -4.20
N ALA A 125 12.02 -2.08 -3.76
CA ALA A 125 11.70 -2.34 -2.36
C ALA A 125 12.46 -3.56 -1.82
N ARG A 126 12.53 -4.63 -2.60
CA ARG A 126 13.35 -5.80 -2.28
C ARG A 126 14.82 -5.46 -2.11
N THR A 127 15.39 -4.69 -3.04
CA THR A 127 16.79 -4.24 -2.96
C THR A 127 17.05 -3.45 -1.66
N PHE A 128 16.15 -2.54 -1.27
CA PHE A 128 16.28 -1.80 -0.01
C PHE A 128 16.27 -2.75 1.20
N ALA A 129 15.38 -3.73 1.19
CA ALA A 129 15.28 -4.71 2.27
C ALA A 129 16.53 -5.61 2.37
N GLU A 130 17.09 -6.04 1.24
CA GLU A 130 18.32 -6.82 1.18
C GLU A 130 19.53 -6.03 1.70
N VAL A 131 19.66 -4.76 1.30
CA VAL A 131 20.70 -3.86 1.82
C VAL A 131 20.58 -3.64 3.32
N ALA A 132 19.36 -3.38 3.82
CA ALA A 132 19.12 -3.20 5.25
C ALA A 132 19.42 -4.48 6.05
N SER A 133 19.08 -5.67 5.49
CA SER A 133 19.38 -6.96 6.13
C SER A 133 20.89 -7.21 6.24
N ALA A 134 21.68 -6.79 5.25
CA ALA A 134 23.13 -6.89 5.29
C ALA A 134 23.71 -6.02 6.40
N SER A 135 23.19 -4.80 6.55
CA SER A 135 23.67 -3.85 7.57
C SER A 135 23.36 -4.30 9.00
N SER A 136 22.27 -5.07 9.19
CA SER A 136 21.88 -5.59 10.52
C SER A 136 22.44 -6.97 10.82
N SER A 137 23.03 -7.66 9.84
CA SER A 137 23.61 -8.98 10.06
C SER A 137 25.04 -8.90 10.57
N GLN A 138 25.39 -9.74 11.56
CA GLN A 138 26.78 -9.83 12.07
C GLN A 138 27.78 -10.30 11.01
N SER A 139 27.33 -11.00 9.97
CA SER A 139 28.16 -11.50 8.87
C SER A 139 28.36 -10.49 7.74
N GLY A 140 27.63 -9.38 7.72
CA GLY A 140 27.65 -8.40 6.64
C GLY A 140 27.09 -8.93 5.31
N GLN A 141 26.51 -10.15 5.29
CA GLN A 141 25.95 -10.75 4.08
C GLN A 141 24.48 -10.35 3.92
N ALA A 142 24.15 -9.87 2.73
CA ALA A 142 22.77 -9.63 2.35
C ALA A 142 21.99 -10.95 2.25
N GLN A 143 20.85 -11.01 2.93
CA GLN A 143 19.92 -12.12 2.76
C GLN A 143 19.06 -11.89 1.53
N ILE A 144 18.94 -12.90 0.67
CA ILE A 144 17.99 -12.85 -0.44
C ILE A 144 16.58 -12.89 0.13
N ILE A 145 15.81 -11.85 -0.15
CA ILE A 145 14.44 -11.70 0.35
C ILE A 145 13.49 -12.09 -0.77
N THR A 146 12.76 -13.17 -0.57
CA THR A 146 11.74 -13.67 -1.50
C THR A 146 10.33 -13.52 -0.94
N ASP A 147 10.14 -13.79 0.34
CA ASP A 147 8.81 -13.82 0.96
C ASP A 147 8.36 -12.43 1.40
N CYS A 148 7.12 -12.07 1.04
CA CYS A 148 6.56 -10.79 1.43
C CYS A 148 5.08 -10.86 1.82
N VAL A 149 4.66 -9.88 2.63
CA VAL A 149 3.27 -9.52 2.89
C VAL A 149 3.03 -8.14 2.29
N LEU A 150 1.95 -7.99 1.53
CA LEU A 150 1.58 -6.71 0.91
C LEU A 150 0.27 -6.20 1.52
N THR A 151 0.20 -4.91 1.78
CA THR A 151 -1.09 -4.28 2.05
C THR A 151 -1.86 -4.08 0.74
N VAL A 152 -3.18 -4.12 0.84
CA VAL A 152 -4.09 -3.91 -0.28
C VAL A 152 -5.27 -3.07 0.18
N PRO A 153 -5.75 -2.11 -0.64
CA PRO A 153 -6.97 -1.40 -0.34
C PRO A 153 -8.13 -2.37 -0.11
N PRO A 154 -8.97 -2.17 0.91
CA PRO A 154 -10.04 -3.12 1.25
C PRO A 154 -11.10 -3.27 0.15
N TYR A 155 -11.23 -2.26 -0.71
CA TYR A 155 -12.18 -2.25 -1.83
C TYR A 155 -11.65 -2.92 -3.11
N PHE A 156 -10.40 -3.39 -3.13
CA PHE A 156 -9.86 -4.12 -4.29
C PHE A 156 -10.61 -5.42 -4.53
N SER A 157 -11.06 -5.60 -5.76
CA SER A 157 -11.68 -6.83 -6.25
C SER A 157 -10.66 -7.97 -6.37
N GLN A 158 -11.14 -9.16 -6.71
CA GLN A 158 -10.25 -10.31 -6.92
C GLN A 158 -9.32 -10.14 -8.14
N ALA A 159 -9.78 -9.44 -9.18
CA ALA A 159 -8.94 -9.15 -10.35
C ALA A 159 -7.74 -8.28 -9.96
N GLU A 160 -7.98 -7.19 -9.23
CA GLU A 160 -6.93 -6.29 -8.74
C GLU A 160 -5.96 -6.99 -7.77
N ARG A 161 -6.50 -7.84 -6.88
CA ARG A 161 -5.65 -8.63 -5.95
C ARG A 161 -4.78 -9.65 -6.66
N ARG A 162 -5.27 -10.28 -7.75
CA ARG A 162 -4.47 -11.17 -8.58
C ARG A 162 -3.39 -10.41 -9.32
N ALA A 163 -3.73 -9.30 -9.98
CA ALA A 163 -2.79 -8.44 -10.67
C ALA A 163 -1.67 -7.92 -9.75
N LEU A 164 -2.01 -7.57 -8.50
CA LEU A 164 -1.03 -7.20 -7.49
C LEU A 164 -0.05 -8.34 -7.17
N LYS A 165 -0.55 -9.58 -7.07
CA LYS A 165 0.30 -10.77 -6.88
C LYS A 165 1.19 -11.02 -8.11
N ASP A 166 0.65 -10.83 -9.31
CA ASP A 166 1.40 -11.02 -10.55
C ASP A 166 2.52 -9.97 -10.67
N ALA A 167 2.26 -8.71 -10.31
CA ALA A 167 3.30 -7.68 -10.21
C ALA A 167 4.40 -8.04 -9.20
N ALA A 168 4.03 -8.62 -8.05
CA ALA A 168 5.00 -9.09 -7.07
C ALA A 168 5.82 -10.29 -7.57
N ASN A 169 5.19 -11.23 -8.27
CA ASN A 169 5.87 -12.36 -8.90
C ASN A 169 6.88 -11.89 -9.96
N LEU A 170 6.52 -10.90 -10.79
CA LEU A 170 7.44 -10.27 -11.74
C LEU A 170 8.65 -9.62 -11.06
N ALA A 171 8.47 -9.10 -9.85
CA ALA A 171 9.56 -8.57 -9.01
C ALA A 171 10.40 -9.66 -8.32
N GLY A 172 10.08 -10.94 -8.52
CA GLY A 172 10.73 -12.07 -7.84
C GLY A 172 10.34 -12.22 -6.37
N LEU A 173 9.16 -11.71 -6.00
CA LEU A 173 8.62 -11.78 -4.65
C LEU A 173 7.48 -12.79 -4.56
N LYS A 174 7.53 -13.66 -3.58
CA LYS A 174 6.47 -14.60 -3.21
C LYS A 174 5.56 -13.97 -2.16
N VAL A 175 4.34 -13.64 -2.57
CA VAL A 175 3.34 -13.07 -1.65
C VAL A 175 2.77 -14.16 -0.76
N LEU A 176 3.12 -14.13 0.54
CA LEU A 176 2.58 -15.04 1.54
C LEU A 176 1.13 -14.67 1.88
N GLN A 177 0.86 -13.37 1.98
CA GLN A 177 -0.47 -12.87 2.31
C GLN A 177 -0.70 -11.47 1.73
N LEU A 178 -1.92 -11.22 1.26
CA LEU A 178 -2.46 -9.88 1.06
C LEU A 178 -3.27 -9.49 2.29
N LEU A 179 -2.91 -8.37 2.92
CA LEU A 179 -3.57 -7.86 4.11
C LEU A 179 -4.26 -6.54 3.78
N ASN A 180 -5.56 -6.43 4.11
CA ASN A 180 -6.23 -5.15 3.92
C ASN A 180 -5.57 -4.07 4.79
N ALA A 181 -5.28 -2.90 4.21
CA ALA A 181 -4.56 -1.81 4.87
C ALA A 181 -5.24 -1.38 6.18
N ASN A 182 -6.57 -1.26 6.17
CA ASN A 182 -7.35 -0.94 7.36
C ASN A 182 -7.26 -2.03 8.45
N THR A 183 -7.15 -3.31 8.07
CA THR A 183 -6.96 -4.41 9.02
C THR A 183 -5.54 -4.37 9.61
N ALA A 184 -4.53 -4.07 8.80
CA ALA A 184 -3.17 -3.88 9.27
C ALA A 184 -3.07 -2.75 10.29
N PHE A 185 -3.74 -1.62 10.01
CA PHE A 185 -3.83 -0.50 10.92
C PHE A 185 -4.53 -0.89 12.25
N ALA A 186 -5.65 -1.59 12.17
CA ALA A 186 -6.37 -2.08 13.34
C ALA A 186 -5.53 -3.05 14.19
N LEU A 187 -4.82 -3.97 13.55
CA LEU A 187 -3.92 -4.90 14.23
C LEU A 187 -2.82 -4.17 14.97
N ASN A 188 -2.16 -3.21 14.33
CA ASN A 188 -1.12 -2.40 14.96
C ASN A 188 -1.65 -1.67 16.20
N TYR A 189 -2.82 -1.03 16.09
CA TYR A 189 -3.47 -0.38 17.22
C TYR A 189 -3.75 -1.36 18.37
N GLY A 190 -4.29 -2.54 18.05
CA GLY A 190 -4.64 -3.57 19.02
C GLY A 190 -3.43 -4.19 19.73
N VAL A 191 -2.33 -4.42 19.02
CA VAL A 191 -1.09 -4.99 19.57
C VAL A 191 -0.50 -4.08 20.66
N PHE A 192 -0.42 -2.78 20.39
CA PHE A 192 0.15 -1.83 21.35
C PHE A 192 -0.79 -1.49 22.53
N ARG A 193 -2.09 -1.77 22.40
CA ARG A 193 -3.12 -1.50 23.43
C ARG A 193 -3.78 -2.76 23.97
N ARG A 194 -3.09 -3.88 23.90
CA ARG A 194 -3.63 -5.20 24.30
C ARG A 194 -4.15 -5.22 25.74
N LYS A 195 -3.59 -4.42 26.64
CA LYS A 195 -3.98 -4.34 28.04
C LYS A 195 -5.28 -3.58 28.28
N ASP A 196 -5.72 -2.78 27.31
CA ASP A 196 -6.91 -1.93 27.42
C ASP A 196 -8.20 -2.70 27.10
N PHE A 197 -8.08 -3.91 26.55
CA PHE A 197 -9.21 -4.73 26.12
C PHE A 197 -9.51 -5.84 27.12
N ASN A 198 -10.81 -6.08 27.32
CA ASN A 198 -11.35 -7.12 28.19
C ASN A 198 -12.38 -7.98 27.45
N SER A 199 -13.18 -8.76 28.17
CA SER A 199 -14.23 -9.60 27.59
C SER A 199 -15.42 -8.79 27.00
N THR A 200 -15.57 -7.51 27.38
CA THR A 200 -16.59 -6.64 26.80
C THR A 200 -16.09 -6.08 25.47
N PRO A 201 -16.84 -6.23 24.35
CA PRO A 201 -16.44 -5.70 23.07
C PRO A 201 -16.28 -4.17 23.09
N THR A 202 -15.10 -3.68 22.73
CA THR A 202 -14.82 -2.26 22.58
C THR A 202 -14.81 -1.90 21.10
N ASN A 203 -15.76 -1.07 20.67
CA ASN A 203 -15.86 -0.64 19.28
C ASN A 203 -15.09 0.66 19.08
N ILE A 204 -14.25 0.68 18.05
CA ILE A 204 -13.40 1.82 17.70
C ILE A 204 -13.62 2.16 16.23
N LEU A 205 -13.76 3.44 15.93
CA LEU A 205 -13.74 3.97 14.58
C LEU A 205 -12.31 4.34 14.22
N LEU A 206 -11.78 3.71 13.18
CA LEU A 206 -10.52 4.05 12.55
C LEU A 206 -10.83 4.90 11.32
N TYR A 207 -10.20 6.05 11.23
CA TYR A 207 -10.33 6.97 10.11
C TYR A 207 -8.96 7.17 9.48
N ASP A 208 -8.83 6.76 8.22
CA ASP A 208 -7.61 6.84 7.43
C ASP A 208 -7.88 7.70 6.20
N MET A 209 -7.20 8.84 6.12
CA MET A 209 -7.26 9.75 4.98
C MET A 209 -5.92 9.74 4.27
N GLY A 210 -5.87 9.02 3.15
CA GLY A 210 -4.72 8.89 2.29
C GLY A 210 -4.68 9.92 1.15
N ALA A 211 -3.69 9.79 0.29
CA ALA A 211 -3.52 10.65 -0.88
C ALA A 211 -4.54 10.38 -2.00
N GLY A 212 -5.03 9.15 -2.12
CA GLY A 212 -5.98 8.74 -3.17
C GLY A 212 -7.37 8.42 -2.65
N ASP A 213 -7.50 8.05 -1.40
CA ASP A 213 -8.75 7.58 -0.81
C ASP A 213 -8.87 7.94 0.67
N THR A 214 -10.07 7.82 1.18
CA THR A 214 -10.37 7.92 2.61
C THR A 214 -11.15 6.68 3.02
N VAL A 215 -10.66 5.99 4.03
CA VAL A 215 -11.27 4.76 4.55
C VAL A 215 -11.65 4.92 6.01
N SER A 216 -12.93 4.71 6.33
CA SER A 216 -13.41 4.65 7.71
C SER A 216 -13.79 3.21 8.04
N THR A 217 -13.26 2.68 9.14
CA THR A 217 -13.46 1.29 9.52
C THR A 217 -13.90 1.21 10.98
N ILE A 218 -15.00 0.50 11.23
CA ILE A 218 -15.44 0.18 12.59
C ILE A 218 -14.87 -1.20 12.94
N VAL A 219 -14.07 -1.24 13.98
CA VAL A 219 -13.46 -2.46 14.50
C VAL A 219 -13.91 -2.70 15.95
N SER A 220 -14.04 -3.96 16.30
CA SER A 220 -14.36 -4.39 17.67
C SER A 220 -13.19 -5.21 18.21
N PHE A 221 -12.69 -4.81 19.36
CA PHE A 221 -11.68 -5.54 20.12
C PHE A 221 -12.30 -6.17 21.36
N GLN A 222 -11.99 -7.43 21.61
CA GLN A 222 -12.41 -8.16 22.79
C GLN A 222 -11.43 -9.27 23.14
N VAL A 223 -11.46 -9.75 24.37
CA VAL A 223 -10.74 -10.94 24.78
C VAL A 223 -11.74 -12.08 24.90
N VAL A 224 -11.57 -13.11 24.09
CA VAL A 224 -12.42 -14.29 24.08
C VAL A 224 -11.71 -15.44 24.76
N LYS A 225 -12.43 -16.13 25.65
CA LYS A 225 -11.95 -17.36 26.28
C LYS A 225 -12.31 -18.55 25.40
N THR A 226 -11.30 -19.17 24.80
CA THR A 226 -11.46 -20.40 24.03
C THR A 226 -10.98 -21.59 24.82
N LYS A 227 -11.72 -22.68 24.77
CA LYS A 227 -11.30 -23.96 25.35
C LYS A 227 -10.71 -24.83 24.23
N GLU A 228 -9.39 -25.01 24.24
CA GLU A 228 -8.73 -25.97 23.38
C GLU A 228 -8.04 -27.03 24.22
N ARG A 229 -8.27 -28.31 23.87
CA ARG A 229 -7.65 -29.48 24.51
C ARG A 229 -7.70 -29.50 26.04
N GLY A 230 -8.81 -28.98 26.61
CA GLY A 230 -9.00 -28.97 28.07
C GLY A 230 -8.44 -27.73 28.79
N PHE A 231 -7.68 -26.89 28.12
CA PHE A 231 -7.18 -25.63 28.66
C PHE A 231 -8.03 -24.45 28.21
N THR A 232 -8.23 -23.49 29.12
CA THR A 232 -8.93 -22.24 28.81
C THR A 232 -7.88 -21.18 28.51
N GLU A 233 -7.78 -20.73 27.24
CA GLU A 233 -6.92 -19.64 26.84
C GLU A 233 -7.74 -18.36 26.59
N SER A 234 -7.15 -17.23 26.99
CA SER A 234 -7.72 -15.91 26.75
C SER A 234 -7.05 -15.30 25.52
N ASN A 235 -7.77 -15.30 24.41
CA ASN A 235 -7.25 -14.83 23.11
C ASN A 235 -7.83 -13.48 22.74
N PRO A 236 -6.99 -12.48 22.44
CA PRO A 236 -7.46 -11.21 21.90
C PRO A 236 -8.04 -11.43 20.51
N GLN A 237 -9.22 -10.92 20.27
CA GLN A 237 -9.92 -11.00 18.99
C GLN A 237 -10.18 -9.61 18.44
N LEU A 238 -9.84 -9.43 17.16
CA LEU A 238 -10.19 -8.27 16.35
C LEU A 238 -11.28 -8.67 15.35
N SER A 239 -12.34 -7.88 15.27
CA SER A 239 -13.43 -8.10 14.34
C SER A 239 -13.74 -6.80 13.58
N VAL A 240 -13.65 -6.82 12.27
CA VAL A 240 -14.08 -5.68 11.43
C VAL A 240 -15.59 -5.74 11.31
N LYS A 241 -16.29 -4.70 11.79
CA LYS A 241 -17.76 -4.62 11.83
C LYS A 241 -18.34 -3.88 10.63
N GLY A 242 -17.62 -2.91 10.11
CA GLY A 242 -18.07 -2.12 8.98
C GLY A 242 -16.93 -1.40 8.31
N LEU A 243 -17.11 -1.12 7.04
CA LEU A 243 -16.17 -0.41 6.20
C LEU A 243 -16.94 0.62 5.36
N PHE A 244 -16.44 1.83 5.34
CA PHE A 244 -16.87 2.88 4.43
C PHE A 244 -15.62 3.45 3.76
N PHE A 245 -15.66 3.61 2.43
CA PHE A 245 -14.55 4.19 1.70
C PHE A 245 -15.07 5.28 0.74
N TYR A 246 -14.27 6.30 0.56
CA TYR A 246 -14.47 7.36 -0.38
C TYR A 246 -13.18 7.58 -1.16
N ASN A 247 -13.26 7.50 -2.47
CA ASN A 247 -12.12 7.76 -3.34
C ASN A 247 -12.03 9.28 -3.54
N CYS A 248 -11.14 9.91 -2.79
CA CYS A 248 -10.99 11.35 -2.74
C CYS A 248 -10.05 11.83 -3.86
N GLN A 249 -10.60 12.54 -4.84
CA GLN A 249 -9.82 13.52 -5.59
C GLN A 249 -10.11 14.89 -4.99
N CYS A 250 -9.09 15.45 -4.34
CA CYS A 250 -8.95 16.84 -3.89
C CYS A 250 -10.24 17.70 -3.96
N SER A 251 -11.16 17.44 -3.05
CA SER A 251 -12.17 18.39 -2.65
C SER A 251 -12.38 18.19 -1.18
N LEU A 252 -11.98 19.15 -0.38
CA LEU A 252 -12.27 19.25 1.05
C LEU A 252 -13.80 19.37 1.24
N THR A 253 -14.50 18.26 1.05
CA THR A 253 -15.88 18.14 1.48
C THR A 253 -15.86 17.53 2.86
N LEU A 254 -15.97 18.36 3.87
CA LEU A 254 -16.22 17.96 5.25
C LEU A 254 -17.50 17.13 5.27
N ILE A 255 -17.37 15.81 5.29
CA ILE A 255 -18.49 14.92 5.60
C ILE A 255 -18.66 14.94 7.11
N SER A 256 -19.63 15.72 7.57
CA SER A 256 -20.09 15.66 8.96
C SER A 256 -20.78 14.32 9.18
N VAL A 257 -20.04 13.33 9.71
CA VAL A 257 -20.65 12.09 10.22
C VAL A 257 -21.33 12.45 11.55
N HIS A 258 -22.65 12.52 11.53
CA HIS A 258 -23.44 12.70 12.74
C HIS A 258 -23.39 11.39 13.56
N LEU A 259 -22.36 11.22 14.35
CA LEU A 259 -22.31 10.20 15.38
C LEU A 259 -22.96 10.75 16.66
N ASN A 260 -24.14 10.23 16.98
CA ASN A 260 -24.91 10.58 18.17
C ASN A 260 -24.24 10.13 19.48
N HIS A 261 -22.99 10.53 19.73
CA HIS A 261 -22.36 10.37 21.04
C HIS A 261 -21.28 11.43 21.29
N ARG A 262 -21.59 12.41 22.12
CA ARG A 262 -20.73 13.56 22.50
C ARG A 262 -19.38 13.23 23.17
N ARG A 263 -19.02 11.97 23.34
CA ARG A 263 -17.77 11.54 24.01
C ARG A 263 -16.60 11.20 23.05
N TRP A 264 -16.84 11.10 21.75
CA TRP A 264 -15.86 10.59 20.79
C TRP A 264 -15.00 11.65 20.09
N LEU A 265 -15.43 12.89 20.06
CA LEU A 265 -14.74 13.97 19.33
C LEU A 265 -13.43 14.45 19.99
N ARG A 266 -13.18 14.12 21.26
CA ARG A 266 -11.94 14.55 21.94
C ARG A 266 -10.73 13.64 21.71
N SER A 267 -10.89 12.42 21.22
CA SER A 267 -9.78 11.48 21.02
C SER A 267 -9.23 11.49 19.57
N VAL A 268 -9.96 12.04 18.62
CA VAL A 268 -9.56 12.06 17.20
C VAL A 268 -8.74 13.30 16.85
N PHE A 269 -8.95 14.43 17.54
CA PHE A 269 -8.26 15.70 17.27
C PHE A 269 -7.07 16.02 18.20
N GLY A 270 -6.64 15.07 19.02
CA GLY A 270 -5.51 15.25 19.94
C GLY A 270 -4.11 15.00 19.35
N TRP A 271 -4.01 14.72 18.04
CA TRP A 271 -2.75 14.42 17.35
C TRP A 271 -2.69 15.05 15.96
N LEU A 272 -2.90 16.34 15.86
CA LEU A 272 -2.47 17.19 14.75
C LEU A 272 -1.48 18.22 15.27
#